data_746874a3bd315e4091e281b7fabfaeca
#
_entry.id   746874a3bd315e4091e281b7fabfaeca
#
_cell.length_a   1.000
_cell.length_b   1.000
_cell.length_c   1.000
_cell.angle_alpha   90.00
_cell.angle_beta   90.00
_cell.angle_gamma   90.00
#
_symmetry.space_group_name_H-M   'P 1'
#
loop_
_entity.id
_entity.type
_entity.pdbx_description
1 polymer ?
#
loop_
_entity_poly.entity_id
_entity_poly.type
_entity_poly.pdbx_seq_one_letter_code
_entity_poly.pdbx_strand_id
1 'polypeptide(L)'
;IEYSFNEFKDDVENALVKMFGQAFVERKDKCITVAANTTRVETDVVPTWEYRHYYDNGTHVVGTAFFTDATNNKIVNYPKQHIRNGINKNNRTGRKFKRLTRLHRKLRYKMIDDGLIVSENITSFLLECLVWNVPENILSKEETWKDKLRSSIVYIYENTETSDKCEKW
;
A
#
# COMPACT_ATOMS: atom_id res chain seq x y z
N ILE A 1 28.19 16.22 -12.86
CA ILE A 1 26.83 16.31 -13.45
C ILE A 1 25.90 15.73 -12.40
N GLU A 2 25.03 16.58 -11.86
CA GLU A 2 24.02 16.16 -10.90
C GLU A 2 22.79 15.68 -11.69
N TYR A 3 22.44 14.40 -11.59
CA TYR A 3 21.29 13.81 -12.25
C TYR A 3 20.09 13.91 -11.30
N SER A 4 19.10 14.73 -11.63
CA SER A 4 17.96 15.01 -10.80
C SER A 4 16.90 13.91 -10.85
N PHE A 5 15.99 13.90 -9.86
CA PHE A 5 14.86 12.94 -9.90
C PHE A 5 13.92 13.22 -11.07
N ASN A 6 13.74 14.47 -11.47
CA ASN A 6 12.89 14.80 -12.62
C ASN A 6 13.49 14.28 -13.93
N GLU A 7 14.80 14.45 -14.15
CA GLU A 7 15.49 13.86 -15.31
C GLU A 7 15.34 12.35 -15.34
N PHE A 8 15.48 11.68 -14.18
CA PHE A 8 15.25 10.24 -14.09
C PHE A 8 13.82 9.85 -14.46
N LYS A 9 12.82 10.59 -13.96
CA LYS A 9 11.40 10.34 -14.28
C LYS A 9 11.11 10.59 -15.76
N ASP A 10 11.71 11.63 -16.36
CA ASP A 10 11.61 11.94 -17.79
C ASP A 10 12.20 10.81 -18.64
N ASP A 11 13.37 10.28 -18.28
CA ASP A 11 14.00 9.18 -18.98
C ASP A 11 13.14 7.90 -18.94
N VAL A 12 12.52 7.61 -17.78
CA VAL A 12 11.60 6.48 -17.65
C VAL A 12 10.35 6.69 -18.51
N GLU A 13 9.76 7.89 -18.50
CA GLU A 13 8.62 8.23 -19.33
C GLU A 13 8.93 8.06 -20.82
N ASN A 14 10.06 8.62 -21.28
CA ASN A 14 10.52 8.50 -22.67
C ASN A 14 10.72 7.04 -23.07
N ALA A 15 11.28 6.21 -22.19
CA ALA A 15 11.44 4.78 -22.45
C ALA A 15 10.08 4.06 -22.59
N LEU A 16 9.11 4.40 -21.72
CA LEU A 16 7.75 3.84 -21.79
C LEU A 16 7.02 4.30 -23.05
N VAL A 17 7.12 5.58 -23.42
CA VAL A 17 6.55 6.11 -24.67
C VAL A 17 7.15 5.41 -25.88
N LYS A 18 8.46 5.21 -25.91
CA LYS A 18 9.13 4.49 -26.99
C LYS A 18 8.64 3.04 -27.11
N MET A 19 8.34 2.40 -25.98
CA MET A 19 7.92 0.99 -25.94
C MET A 19 6.44 0.80 -26.22
N PHE A 20 5.57 1.67 -25.72
CA PHE A 20 4.12 1.50 -25.72
C PHE A 20 3.37 2.49 -26.62
N GLY A 21 4.01 3.58 -27.02
CA GLY A 21 3.42 4.69 -27.78
C GLY A 21 2.85 5.79 -26.89
N GLN A 22 2.93 7.04 -27.35
CA GLN A 22 2.50 8.23 -26.62
C GLN A 22 1.03 8.17 -26.15
N ALA A 23 0.14 7.58 -26.97
CA ALA A 23 -1.29 7.49 -26.67
C ALA A 23 -1.62 6.57 -25.46
N PHE A 24 -0.67 5.75 -25.02
CA PHE A 24 -0.86 4.80 -23.91
C PHE A 24 -0.09 5.16 -22.65
N VAL A 25 0.67 6.24 -22.65
CA VAL A 25 1.50 6.64 -21.51
C VAL A 25 1.04 8.00 -21.01
N GLU A 26 0.69 8.06 -19.73
CA GLU A 26 0.22 9.27 -19.06
C GLU A 26 1.07 9.51 -17.80
N ARG A 27 1.75 10.66 -17.73
CA ARG A 27 2.45 11.11 -16.54
C ARG A 27 1.46 11.63 -15.50
N LYS A 28 1.53 11.11 -14.29
CA LYS A 28 0.75 11.57 -13.12
C LYS A 28 1.69 12.08 -12.03
N ASP A 29 1.13 12.71 -11.03
CA ASP A 29 1.91 13.29 -9.92
C ASP A 29 2.91 12.30 -9.30
N LYS A 30 2.49 11.07 -9.01
CA LYS A 30 3.30 10.06 -8.32
C LYS A 30 3.81 8.92 -9.19
N CYS A 31 3.26 8.73 -10.38
CA CYS A 31 3.56 7.60 -11.26
C CYS A 31 3.46 7.98 -12.73
N ILE A 32 3.83 7.05 -13.58
CA ILE A 32 3.56 7.07 -15.02
C ILE A 32 2.63 5.90 -15.30
N THR A 33 1.41 6.16 -15.73
CA THR A 33 0.42 5.12 -16.02
C THR A 33 0.58 4.65 -17.46
N VAL A 34 0.66 3.34 -17.65
CA VAL A 34 0.59 2.69 -18.97
C VAL A 34 -0.81 2.08 -19.10
N ALA A 35 -1.62 2.61 -20.02
CA ALA A 35 -3.00 2.22 -20.18
C ALA A 35 -3.18 0.75 -20.60
N ALA A 36 -4.31 0.15 -20.20
CA ALA A 36 -4.70 -1.19 -20.61
C ALA A 36 -4.92 -1.31 -22.12
N ASN A 37 -4.75 -2.51 -22.65
CA ASN A 37 -5.20 -2.89 -23.98
C ASN A 37 -5.67 -4.36 -23.97
N THR A 38 -5.89 -4.98 -25.11
CA THR A 38 -6.39 -6.38 -25.21
C THR A 38 -5.45 -7.43 -24.60
N THR A 39 -4.16 -7.10 -24.44
CA THR A 39 -3.11 -8.02 -23.94
C THR A 39 -2.42 -7.54 -22.67
N ARG A 40 -2.69 -6.34 -22.21
CA ARG A 40 -2.03 -5.69 -21.08
C ARG A 40 -3.05 -5.05 -20.15
N VAL A 41 -2.90 -5.25 -18.84
CA VAL A 41 -3.63 -4.51 -17.81
C VAL A 41 -3.03 -3.11 -17.62
N GLU A 42 -3.84 -2.16 -17.15
CA GLU A 42 -3.34 -0.85 -16.74
C GLU A 42 -2.30 -1.02 -15.62
N THR A 43 -1.20 -0.29 -15.73
CA THR A 43 -0.05 -0.43 -14.83
C THR A 43 0.53 0.93 -14.49
N ASP A 44 0.70 1.19 -13.20
CA ASP A 44 1.42 2.35 -12.70
C ASP A 44 2.90 2.02 -12.51
N VAL A 45 3.75 2.78 -13.17
CA VAL A 45 5.21 2.73 -13.02
C VAL A 45 5.65 3.87 -12.13
N VAL A 46 6.26 3.57 -10.99
CA VAL A 46 6.78 4.57 -10.04
C VAL A 46 8.29 4.51 -10.06
N PRO A 47 8.99 5.45 -10.73
CA PRO A 47 10.44 5.57 -10.63
C PRO A 47 10.83 5.87 -9.19
N THR A 48 11.83 5.18 -8.66
CA THR A 48 12.28 5.36 -7.28
C THR A 48 13.77 5.21 -7.17
N TRP A 49 14.37 5.99 -6.25
CA TRP A 49 15.75 5.78 -5.80
C TRP A 49 15.80 4.89 -4.58
N GLU A 50 16.92 4.22 -4.36
CA GLU A 50 17.20 3.54 -3.10
C GLU A 50 17.29 4.59 -1.98
N TYR A 51 16.57 4.35 -0.89
CA TYR A 51 16.61 5.16 0.32
C TYR A 51 17.14 4.32 1.48
N ARG A 52 18.04 4.90 2.28
CA ARG A 52 18.54 4.26 3.50
C ARG A 52 18.22 5.14 4.70
N HIS A 53 17.48 4.59 5.64
CA HIS A 53 17.27 5.22 6.94
C HIS A 53 18.27 4.63 7.94
N TYR A 54 19.18 5.47 8.44
CA TYR A 54 20.19 5.07 9.42
C TYR A 54 19.67 5.34 10.81
N TYR A 55 19.94 4.39 11.73
CA TYR A 55 19.68 4.51 13.15
C TYR A 55 20.94 4.94 13.89
N ASP A 56 20.79 5.43 15.13
CA ASP A 56 21.90 5.90 15.98
C ASP A 56 22.94 4.81 16.27
N ASN A 57 22.53 3.55 16.21
CA ASN A 57 23.42 2.39 16.41
C ASN A 57 24.22 2.00 15.14
N GLY A 58 24.19 2.81 14.09
CA GLY A 58 24.89 2.58 12.82
C GLY A 58 24.24 1.56 11.88
N THR A 59 23.16 0.91 12.29
CA THR A 59 22.39 0.06 11.37
C THR A 59 21.50 0.89 10.45
N HIS A 60 21.02 0.30 9.37
CA HIS A 60 20.09 0.98 8.47
C HIS A 60 19.01 0.04 7.93
N VAL A 61 17.89 0.62 7.51
CA VAL A 61 16.84 -0.05 6.75
C VAL A 61 16.78 0.52 5.34
N VAL A 62 16.65 -0.37 4.36
CA VAL A 62 16.58 0.01 2.94
C VAL A 62 15.11 0.16 2.54
N GLY A 63 14.79 1.31 1.96
CA GLY A 63 13.51 1.65 1.36
C GLY A 63 13.67 2.17 -0.05
N THR A 64 12.64 2.83 -0.54
CA THR A 64 12.61 3.57 -1.80
C THR A 64 12.15 5.00 -1.55
N ALA A 65 12.66 5.95 -2.30
CA ALA A 65 12.20 7.34 -2.26
C ALA A 65 11.89 7.85 -3.66
N PHE A 66 10.86 8.68 -3.77
CA PHE A 66 10.51 9.43 -4.98
C PHE A 66 9.93 10.79 -4.59
N PHE A 67 9.79 11.67 -5.58
CA PHE A 67 9.22 13.00 -5.40
C PHE A 67 7.96 13.17 -6.23
N THR A 68 6.98 13.91 -5.69
CA THR A 68 5.75 14.26 -6.41
C THR A 68 6.02 15.38 -7.40
N ASP A 69 5.40 15.36 -8.58
CA ASP A 69 5.58 16.42 -9.59
C ASP A 69 4.94 17.75 -9.15
N ALA A 70 3.77 17.69 -8.53
CA ALA A 70 3.01 18.89 -8.19
C ALA A 70 3.64 19.72 -7.05
N THR A 71 4.20 19.06 -6.04
CA THR A 71 4.66 19.73 -4.81
C THR A 71 6.12 19.46 -4.48
N ASN A 72 6.81 18.63 -5.26
CA ASN A 72 8.16 18.14 -5.00
C ASN A 72 8.34 17.53 -3.59
N ASN A 73 7.26 16.97 -3.04
CA ASN A 73 7.30 16.32 -1.75
C ASN A 73 7.99 14.96 -1.85
N LYS A 74 8.97 14.73 -0.97
CA LYS A 74 9.66 13.44 -0.86
C LYS A 74 8.73 12.42 -0.19
N ILE A 75 8.50 11.31 -0.87
CA ILE A 75 7.76 10.15 -0.34
C ILE A 75 8.73 8.99 -0.16
N VAL A 76 8.74 8.40 1.04
CA VAL A 76 9.57 7.24 1.37
C VAL A 76 8.69 6.04 1.66
N ASN A 77 9.00 4.91 1.04
CA ASN A 77 8.32 3.63 1.24
C ASN A 77 9.31 2.50 1.54
N TYR A 78 8.82 1.45 2.22
CA TYR A 78 9.62 0.26 2.56
C TYR A 78 8.96 -1.02 2.00
N PRO A 79 8.86 -1.18 0.67
CA PRO A 79 8.07 -2.25 0.04
C PRO A 79 8.58 -3.66 0.41
N LYS A 80 9.89 -3.87 0.48
CA LYS A 80 10.48 -5.16 0.88
C LYS A 80 10.12 -5.53 2.31
N GLN A 81 10.13 -4.55 3.23
CA GLN A 81 9.73 -4.74 4.62
C GLN A 81 8.24 -5.06 4.72
N HIS A 82 7.40 -4.32 3.99
CA HIS A 82 5.95 -4.55 3.95
C HIS A 82 5.63 -5.97 3.47
N ILE A 83 6.22 -6.39 2.35
CA ILE A 83 6.04 -7.75 1.81
C ILE A 83 6.47 -8.81 2.83
N ARG A 84 7.66 -8.66 3.42
CA ARG A 84 8.18 -9.61 4.41
C ARG A 84 7.27 -9.70 5.64
N ASN A 85 6.82 -8.56 6.17
CA ASN A 85 5.92 -8.49 7.32
C ASN A 85 4.58 -9.17 7.01
N GLY A 86 4.01 -8.92 5.83
CA GLY A 86 2.79 -9.56 5.37
C GLY A 86 2.92 -11.08 5.20
N ILE A 87 4.04 -11.57 4.65
CA ILE A 87 4.33 -13.01 4.51
C ILE A 87 4.45 -13.64 5.90
N ASN A 88 5.24 -13.05 6.80
CA ASN A 88 5.46 -13.56 8.14
C ASN A 88 4.16 -13.65 8.94
N LYS A 89 3.36 -12.58 8.94
CA LYS A 89 2.04 -12.56 9.60
C LYS A 89 1.11 -13.64 9.03
N ASN A 90 1.08 -13.77 7.71
CA ASN A 90 0.25 -14.76 7.04
C ASN A 90 0.64 -16.20 7.40
N ASN A 91 1.95 -16.48 7.52
CA ASN A 91 2.44 -17.81 7.91
C ASN A 91 2.10 -18.08 9.38
N ARG A 92 2.37 -17.15 10.32
CA ARG A 92 2.05 -17.31 11.75
C ARG A 92 0.56 -17.46 12.04
N THR A 93 -0.30 -16.91 11.17
CA THR A 93 -1.77 -17.03 11.31
C THR A 93 -2.38 -18.18 10.50
N GLY A 94 -1.59 -19.14 10.02
CA GLY A 94 -2.08 -20.25 9.20
C GLY A 94 -2.82 -19.78 7.93
N ARG A 95 -2.26 -18.77 7.25
CA ARG A 95 -2.81 -18.12 6.03
C ARG A 95 -4.14 -17.39 6.25
N LYS A 96 -4.52 -17.10 7.50
CA LYS A 96 -5.76 -16.40 7.83
C LYS A 96 -5.66 -14.88 7.59
N PHE A 97 -4.47 -14.27 7.80
CA PHE A 97 -4.25 -12.84 7.61
C PHE A 97 -4.66 -12.35 6.20
N LYS A 98 -4.09 -12.90 5.14
CA LYS A 98 -4.41 -12.48 3.77
C LYS A 98 -5.87 -12.73 3.39
N ARG A 99 -6.48 -13.78 3.91
CA ARG A 99 -7.91 -14.07 3.67
C ARG A 99 -8.79 -13.03 4.35
N LEU A 100 -8.48 -12.68 5.60
CA LEU A 100 -9.23 -11.67 6.34
C LEU A 100 -9.07 -10.28 5.72
N THR A 101 -7.87 -9.90 5.29
CA THR A 101 -7.63 -8.65 4.54
C THR A 101 -8.52 -8.58 3.28
N ARG A 102 -8.68 -9.67 2.54
CA ARG A 102 -9.60 -9.71 1.38
C ARG A 102 -11.06 -9.56 1.77
N LEU A 103 -11.49 -10.10 2.93
CA LEU A 103 -12.85 -9.92 3.44
C LEU A 103 -13.11 -8.46 3.81
N HIS A 104 -12.18 -7.81 4.49
CA HIS A 104 -12.27 -6.37 4.78
C HIS A 104 -12.37 -5.53 3.51
N ARG A 105 -11.55 -5.84 2.47
CA ARG A 105 -11.65 -5.14 1.18
C ARG A 105 -13.00 -5.35 0.51
N LYS A 106 -13.55 -6.57 0.53
CA LYS A 106 -14.89 -6.84 -0.01
C LYS A 106 -15.98 -6.09 0.76
N LEU A 107 -15.88 -6.06 2.09
CA LEU A 107 -16.81 -5.28 2.91
C LEU A 107 -16.73 -3.80 2.58
N ARG A 108 -15.53 -3.24 2.46
CA ARG A 108 -15.33 -1.84 2.03
C ARG A 108 -16.00 -1.56 0.69
N TYR A 109 -15.78 -2.39 -0.33
CA TYR A 109 -16.44 -2.20 -1.63
C TYR A 109 -17.97 -2.23 -1.50
N LYS A 110 -18.50 -3.18 -0.74
CA LYS A 110 -19.94 -3.23 -0.49
C LYS A 110 -20.47 -1.96 0.20
N MET A 111 -19.72 -1.43 1.17
CA MET A 111 -20.08 -0.18 1.86
C MET A 111 -20.02 1.03 0.92
N ILE A 112 -19.09 1.07 -0.02
CA ILE A 112 -19.02 2.11 -1.07
C ILE A 112 -20.22 2.01 -2.00
N ASP A 113 -20.53 0.80 -2.48
CA ASP A 113 -21.65 0.54 -3.39
C ASP A 113 -23.00 0.89 -2.74
N ASP A 114 -23.11 0.68 -1.42
CA ASP A 114 -24.30 1.04 -0.63
C ASP A 114 -24.34 2.53 -0.22
N GLY A 115 -23.34 3.33 -0.60
CA GLY A 115 -23.26 4.76 -0.25
C GLY A 115 -22.97 5.06 1.23
N LEU A 116 -22.47 4.07 1.99
CA LEU A 116 -22.21 4.22 3.44
C LEU A 116 -20.87 4.91 3.73
N ILE A 117 -19.89 4.81 2.83
CA ILE A 117 -18.58 5.44 2.95
C ILE A 117 -18.09 5.99 1.62
N VAL A 118 -17.20 6.99 1.67
CA VAL A 118 -16.49 7.52 0.51
C VAL A 118 -15.20 6.72 0.28
N SER A 119 -14.97 6.29 -0.95
CA SER A 119 -13.85 5.39 -1.32
C SER A 119 -12.46 5.95 -1.00
N GLU A 120 -12.31 7.26 -1.05
CA GLU A 120 -11.04 7.98 -0.88
C GLU A 120 -10.52 7.93 0.57
N ASN A 121 -11.42 7.81 1.54
CA ASN A 121 -11.07 7.88 2.97
C ASN A 121 -10.38 6.62 3.49
N ILE A 122 -10.62 5.46 2.88
CA ILE A 122 -10.07 4.18 3.32
C ILE A 122 -9.42 3.45 2.14
N THR A 123 -8.11 3.57 2.00
CA THR A 123 -7.38 2.89 0.93
C THR A 123 -7.21 1.39 1.20
N SER A 124 -6.96 0.60 0.14
CA SER A 124 -6.66 -0.83 0.29
C SER A 124 -5.38 -1.09 1.08
N PHE A 125 -4.40 -0.18 1.00
CA PHE A 125 -3.15 -0.25 1.75
C PHE A 125 -3.41 0.00 3.25
N LEU A 126 -4.17 1.05 3.59
CA LEU A 126 -4.54 1.34 4.97
C LEU A 126 -5.27 0.15 5.61
N LEU A 127 -6.24 -0.45 4.89
CA LEU A 127 -6.94 -1.65 5.38
C LEU A 127 -6.00 -2.82 5.67
N GLU A 128 -5.01 -3.05 4.80
CA GLU A 128 -4.03 -4.11 5.03
C GLU A 128 -3.18 -3.83 6.28
N CYS A 129 -2.76 -2.57 6.49
CA CYS A 129 -2.04 -2.15 7.70
C CYS A 129 -2.89 -2.32 8.96
N LEU A 130 -4.16 -1.89 8.94
CA LEU A 130 -5.07 -2.05 10.05
C LEU A 130 -5.26 -3.54 10.43
N VAL A 131 -5.50 -4.39 9.45
CA VAL A 131 -5.63 -5.85 9.68
C VAL A 131 -4.30 -6.47 10.14
N TRP A 132 -3.16 -5.93 9.67
CA TRP A 132 -1.85 -6.40 10.13
C TRP A 132 -1.63 -6.14 11.62
N ASN A 133 -2.15 -5.05 12.17
CA ASN A 133 -2.06 -4.73 13.59
C ASN A 133 -2.98 -5.58 14.48
N VAL A 134 -4.01 -6.25 13.93
CA VAL A 134 -4.84 -7.16 14.71
C VAL A 134 -4.00 -8.31 15.27
N PRO A 135 -4.06 -8.62 16.58
CA PRO A 135 -3.29 -9.69 17.21
C PRO A 135 -3.51 -11.07 16.58
N GLU A 136 -2.45 -11.87 16.56
CA GLU A 136 -2.49 -13.20 15.94
C GLU A 136 -3.48 -14.15 16.61
N ASN A 137 -3.67 -14.05 17.92
CA ASN A 137 -4.65 -14.85 18.65
C ASN A 137 -6.09 -14.58 18.21
N ILE A 138 -6.43 -13.34 17.79
CA ILE A 138 -7.75 -13.01 17.22
C ILE A 138 -7.88 -13.62 15.82
N LEU A 139 -6.85 -13.49 14.99
CA LEU A 139 -6.85 -14.01 13.62
C LEU A 139 -6.84 -15.54 13.57
N SER A 140 -6.24 -16.20 14.56
CA SER A 140 -5.99 -17.66 14.58
C SER A 140 -7.08 -18.46 15.26
N LYS A 141 -8.03 -17.83 15.98
CA LYS A 141 -9.16 -18.56 16.61
C LYS A 141 -9.86 -19.48 15.63
N GLU A 142 -10.31 -20.65 16.12
CA GLU A 142 -11.15 -21.59 15.38
C GLU A 142 -12.62 -21.12 15.41
N GLU A 143 -12.92 -20.15 14.59
CA GLU A 143 -14.23 -19.49 14.48
C GLU A 143 -14.63 -19.37 13.01
N THR A 144 -15.90 -19.04 12.75
CA THR A 144 -16.35 -18.76 11.39
C THR A 144 -15.67 -17.51 10.83
N TRP A 145 -15.62 -17.39 9.52
CA TRP A 145 -15.09 -16.19 8.87
C TRP A 145 -15.87 -14.90 9.22
N LYS A 146 -17.16 -15.06 9.49
CA LYS A 146 -18.03 -13.97 9.96
C LYS A 146 -17.56 -13.48 11.33
N ASP A 147 -17.31 -14.39 12.27
CA ASP A 147 -16.89 -14.05 13.63
C ASP A 147 -15.49 -13.44 13.63
N LYS A 148 -14.57 -13.98 12.85
CA LYS A 148 -13.22 -13.40 12.68
C LYS A 148 -13.27 -11.98 12.12
N LEU A 149 -14.10 -11.74 11.10
CA LEU A 149 -14.28 -10.42 10.52
C LEU A 149 -14.83 -9.45 11.56
N ARG A 150 -15.88 -9.87 12.31
CA ARG A 150 -16.46 -9.05 13.37
C ARG A 150 -15.43 -8.74 14.47
N SER A 151 -14.75 -9.74 15.00
CA SER A 151 -13.76 -9.55 16.08
C SER A 151 -12.61 -8.65 15.65
N SER A 152 -12.16 -8.77 14.39
CA SER A 152 -11.11 -7.88 13.87
C SER A 152 -11.60 -6.44 13.69
N ILE A 153 -12.85 -6.21 13.26
CA ILE A 153 -13.43 -4.87 13.15
C ILE A 153 -13.56 -4.23 14.53
N VAL A 154 -14.08 -4.97 15.52
CA VAL A 154 -14.20 -4.48 16.90
C VAL A 154 -12.83 -4.09 17.45
N TYR A 155 -11.83 -4.97 17.29
CA TYR A 155 -10.46 -4.67 17.73
C TYR A 155 -9.88 -3.41 17.05
N ILE A 156 -10.03 -3.27 15.73
CA ILE A 156 -9.59 -2.08 15.00
C ILE A 156 -10.28 -0.85 15.54
N TYR A 157 -11.62 -0.87 15.69
CA TYR A 157 -12.39 0.25 16.19
C TYR A 157 -11.95 0.68 17.58
N GLU A 158 -11.88 -0.24 18.54
CA GLU A 158 -11.48 0.04 19.93
C GLU A 158 -10.07 0.65 20.06
N ASN A 159 -9.20 0.37 19.11
CA ASN A 159 -7.82 0.88 19.10
C ASN A 159 -7.60 2.08 18.18
N THR A 160 -8.61 2.51 17.42
CA THR A 160 -8.50 3.65 16.50
C THR A 160 -9.62 4.67 16.65
N GLU A 161 -10.46 4.57 17.67
CA GLU A 161 -11.61 5.46 17.86
C GLU A 161 -11.25 6.90 18.24
N THR A 162 -10.01 7.13 18.73
CA THR A 162 -9.47 8.45 19.08
C THR A 162 -8.10 8.67 18.46
N SER A 163 -7.71 9.95 18.23
CA SER A 163 -6.38 10.29 17.69
C SER A 163 -5.26 9.71 18.55
N ASP A 164 -5.34 9.82 19.88
CA ASP A 164 -4.33 9.31 20.81
C ASP A 164 -4.13 7.79 20.69
N LYS A 165 -5.18 7.05 20.38
CA LYS A 165 -5.09 5.61 20.13
C LYS A 165 -4.47 5.32 18.77
N CYS A 166 -4.84 6.09 17.73
CA CYS A 166 -4.26 5.94 16.39
C CYS A 166 -2.75 6.19 16.35
N GLU A 167 -2.26 7.18 17.12
CA GLU A 167 -0.83 7.51 17.17
C GLU A 167 0.04 6.39 17.76
N LYS A 168 -0.54 5.49 18.54
CA LYS A 168 0.14 4.35 19.16
C LYS A 168 0.16 3.09 18.30
N TRP A 169 -0.46 3.15 17.15
CA TRP A 169 -0.64 2.06 16.19
C TRP A 169 0.31 2.24 15.00
#